data_b50b4b8d44c47faa6d321e7593d07d15
#
_entry.id   b50b4b8d44c47faa6d321e7593d07d15
#
_cell.length_a   1.000
_cell.length_b   1.000
_cell.length_c   1.000
_cell.angle_alpha   90.00
_cell.angle_beta   90.00
_cell.angle_gamma   90.00
#
_symmetry.space_group_name_H-M   'P 1'
#
loop_
_entity.id
_entity.type
_entity.pdbx_description
1 polymer ?
#
loop_
_entity_poly.entity_id
_entity_poly.type
_entity_poly.pdbx_seq_one_letter_code
_entity_poly.pdbx_strand_id
1 'polypeptide(L)'
;MSVDNPGADFDVLGGIEPSQVRVRFPPSPTGNLHVGNVRSALFNWAFARHYGGTFVLRIEDTDAARSTEESLRGVLDSLRWLGIDWDEGPEVGGPYAPYLQSERRDKYAEVVQRLIEGGYAYRDHYTREEIEALGEQAIHRDPANPCPTLSAEEIEIRDRAGEYVIRMHVPDHDISFDDLVRGRVTFTAENVPDYVIVRTGGDPLYTLVNPVDDALMGITHVLRGEDLLSSTPRQLVMYAALAELGVGSGRTPIFGHLPIVMGEGNRRLSKRDKGSGLAEYQELGYLPEGLLNYLALLGWAIAEDRDVFTKAEMAEAFDIRRVSGNPARFDPRKCLAINAAHIRMLDDDTLAAAIVPFLVRAGLVTDPPQPEQWELVRGATPLIKERLNTLSEAVDKLRFLFTADDAIEIEEKATLKPEEASVLDAAITAVEGLPEFTDVQVEQALRGSLVEGLGLKPKLAFGPVRTAITGSKVSPPLFESMALLGRESSLTRLRRARATVA
;
A
#
# COMPACT_ATOMS: atom_id res chain seq x y z
N MET A 1 13.06 8.85 21.46
CA MET A 1 12.99 7.50 22.09
C MET A 1 13.92 6.58 21.32
N SER A 2 14.77 5.79 21.99
CA SER A 2 15.58 4.79 21.28
C SER A 2 14.60 3.82 20.58
N VAL A 3 14.83 3.58 19.31
CA VAL A 3 14.04 2.59 18.56
C VAL A 3 14.40 1.22 19.12
N ASP A 4 13.39 0.45 19.56
CA ASP A 4 13.60 -0.91 20.03
C ASP A 4 13.82 -1.83 18.83
N ASN A 5 15.06 -1.85 18.36
CA ASN A 5 15.55 -2.72 17.29
C ASN A 5 16.72 -3.55 17.79
N PRO A 6 16.50 -4.82 18.14
CA PRO A 6 17.55 -5.71 18.61
C PRO A 6 18.66 -6.00 17.60
N GLY A 7 18.43 -5.78 16.32
CA GLY A 7 19.42 -5.97 15.24
C GLY A 7 20.18 -4.70 14.85
N ALA A 8 19.98 -3.59 15.56
CA ALA A 8 20.55 -2.29 15.18
C ALA A 8 22.09 -2.26 15.16
N ASP A 9 22.75 -3.12 15.93
CA ASP A 9 24.22 -3.19 16.01
C ASP A 9 24.86 -4.11 14.95
N PHE A 10 24.04 -4.83 14.15
CA PHE A 10 24.58 -5.72 13.13
C PHE A 10 25.02 -4.96 11.87
N ASP A 11 26.02 -5.53 11.20
CA ASP A 11 26.48 -4.99 9.91
C ASP A 11 25.40 -5.16 8.85
N VAL A 12 24.81 -4.03 8.44
CA VAL A 12 23.70 -4.01 7.46
C VAL A 12 24.14 -4.56 6.10
N LEU A 13 25.36 -4.28 5.67
CA LEU A 13 25.83 -4.66 4.34
C LEU A 13 26.56 -6.00 4.30
N GLY A 14 27.08 -6.50 5.43
CA GLY A 14 27.80 -7.77 5.48
C GLY A 14 28.96 -7.86 4.49
N GLY A 15 29.67 -6.74 4.28
CA GLY A 15 30.75 -6.64 3.31
C GLY A 15 30.31 -6.55 1.84
N ILE A 16 29.02 -6.30 1.57
CA ILE A 16 28.49 -6.07 0.22
C ILE A 16 28.66 -4.57 -0.12
N GLU A 17 29.19 -4.27 -1.31
CA GLU A 17 29.23 -2.89 -1.80
C GLU A 17 27.83 -2.31 -1.94
N PRO A 18 27.57 -1.05 -1.55
CA PRO A 18 26.24 -0.44 -1.58
C PRO A 18 25.50 -0.62 -2.93
N SER A 19 26.19 -0.37 -4.04
CA SER A 19 25.60 -0.53 -5.38
C SER A 19 25.30 -1.98 -5.78
N GLN A 20 25.81 -2.95 -5.04
CA GLN A 20 25.53 -4.39 -5.24
C GLN A 20 24.36 -4.89 -4.39
N VAL A 21 23.77 -4.03 -3.58
CA VAL A 21 22.57 -4.37 -2.82
C VAL A 21 21.45 -4.77 -3.79
N ARG A 22 20.87 -5.95 -3.55
CA ARG A 22 19.74 -6.48 -4.32
C ARG A 22 18.67 -6.98 -3.37
N VAL A 23 17.52 -6.37 -3.45
CA VAL A 23 16.32 -6.73 -2.68
C VAL A 23 15.18 -7.10 -3.61
N ARG A 24 14.15 -7.74 -3.07
CA ARG A 24 12.99 -8.13 -3.88
C ARG A 24 11.68 -7.91 -3.15
N PHE A 25 10.65 -7.63 -3.92
CA PHE A 25 9.26 -7.77 -3.53
C PHE A 25 8.64 -8.93 -4.33
N PRO A 26 8.28 -10.06 -3.66
CA PRO A 26 7.76 -11.24 -4.32
C PRO A 26 6.27 -11.43 -4.04
N PRO A 27 5.37 -10.62 -4.63
CA PRO A 27 3.94 -10.80 -4.39
C PRO A 27 3.38 -12.04 -5.10
N SER A 28 2.47 -12.76 -4.42
CA SER A 28 1.62 -13.74 -5.08
C SER A 28 0.40 -13.03 -5.67
N PRO A 29 0.09 -13.20 -6.96
CA PRO A 29 -1.04 -12.53 -7.62
C PRO A 29 -2.37 -13.24 -7.30
N THR A 30 -2.73 -13.30 -6.02
CA THR A 30 -3.93 -13.96 -5.49
C THR A 30 -5.02 -12.97 -5.06
N GLY A 31 -5.04 -11.79 -5.67
CA GLY A 31 -5.94 -10.69 -5.39
C GLY A 31 -5.21 -9.36 -5.20
N ASN A 32 -5.96 -8.33 -4.83
CA ASN A 32 -5.41 -6.97 -4.66
C ASN A 32 -4.38 -6.90 -3.54
N LEU A 33 -3.41 -6.01 -3.71
CA LEU A 33 -2.44 -5.69 -2.66
C LEU A 33 -3.16 -5.08 -1.45
N HIS A 34 -2.67 -5.40 -0.26
CA HIS A 34 -3.11 -4.77 0.98
C HIS A 34 -1.96 -3.94 1.58
N VAL A 35 -2.30 -3.03 2.46
CA VAL A 35 -1.34 -2.06 3.05
C VAL A 35 -0.11 -2.73 3.68
N GLY A 36 -0.23 -3.94 4.23
CA GLY A 36 0.92 -4.69 4.76
C GLY A 36 1.90 -5.15 3.68
N ASN A 37 1.41 -5.58 2.50
CA ASN A 37 2.26 -5.90 1.36
C ASN A 37 2.92 -4.64 0.80
N VAL A 38 2.14 -3.56 0.66
CA VAL A 38 2.63 -2.26 0.18
C VAL A 38 3.76 -1.74 1.08
N ARG A 39 3.61 -1.85 2.41
CA ARG A 39 4.67 -1.48 3.36
C ARG A 39 5.95 -2.28 3.12
N SER A 40 5.84 -3.59 2.91
CA SER A 40 7.01 -4.43 2.62
C SER A 40 7.67 -4.05 1.29
N ALA A 41 6.88 -3.76 0.25
CA ALA A 41 7.39 -3.25 -1.02
C ALA A 41 8.12 -1.92 -0.84
N LEU A 42 7.50 -0.97 -0.10
CA LEU A 42 8.06 0.35 0.17
C LEU A 42 9.42 0.27 0.90
N PHE A 43 9.54 -0.60 1.91
CA PHE A 43 10.78 -0.73 2.67
C PHE A 43 11.91 -1.36 1.84
N ASN A 44 11.60 -2.36 1.01
CA ASN A 44 12.57 -2.90 0.05
C ASN A 44 12.97 -1.84 -0.99
N TRP A 45 12.00 -1.10 -1.53
CA TRP A 45 12.26 -0.02 -2.47
C TRP A 45 13.15 1.07 -1.85
N ALA A 46 12.82 1.53 -0.65
CA ALA A 46 13.58 2.56 0.05
C ALA A 46 15.01 2.09 0.37
N PHE A 47 15.18 0.84 0.79
CA PHE A 47 16.48 0.23 1.04
C PHE A 47 17.33 0.17 -0.24
N ALA A 48 16.76 -0.29 -1.35
CA ALA A 48 17.46 -0.29 -2.64
C ALA A 48 17.87 1.12 -3.07
N ARG A 49 16.95 2.07 -3.00
CA ARG A 49 17.22 3.47 -3.41
C ARG A 49 18.25 4.16 -2.51
N HIS A 50 18.23 3.85 -1.20
CA HIS A 50 19.21 4.38 -0.24
C HIS A 50 20.66 4.01 -0.61
N TYR A 51 20.88 2.75 -1.00
CA TYR A 51 22.22 2.25 -1.33
C TYR A 51 22.56 2.37 -2.82
N GLY A 52 21.66 2.84 -3.68
CA GLY A 52 21.84 2.81 -5.13
C GLY A 52 21.86 1.40 -5.70
N GLY A 53 21.19 0.47 -5.02
CA GLY A 53 21.08 -0.94 -5.38
C GLY A 53 19.90 -1.23 -6.31
N THR A 54 19.57 -2.49 -6.46
CA THR A 54 18.52 -3.02 -7.36
C THR A 54 17.30 -3.48 -6.59
N PHE A 55 16.13 -3.04 -7.00
CA PHE A 55 14.84 -3.52 -6.52
C PHE A 55 14.19 -4.44 -7.56
N VAL A 56 14.04 -5.72 -7.23
CA VAL A 56 13.51 -6.76 -8.10
C VAL A 56 12.04 -7.02 -7.78
N LEU A 57 11.18 -7.00 -8.78
CA LEU A 57 9.81 -7.49 -8.68
C LEU A 57 9.76 -8.92 -9.23
N ARG A 58 9.43 -9.89 -8.37
CA ARG A 58 9.27 -11.30 -8.74
C ARG A 58 7.87 -11.78 -8.42
N ILE A 59 7.18 -12.36 -9.37
CA ILE A 59 5.81 -12.83 -9.20
C ILE A 59 5.81 -14.29 -8.75
N GLU A 60 5.24 -14.55 -7.57
CA GLU A 60 5.11 -15.90 -7.02
C GLU A 60 3.73 -16.48 -7.39
N ASP A 61 3.62 -16.96 -8.63
CA ASP A 61 2.41 -17.48 -9.28
C ASP A 61 2.38 -19.00 -9.44
N THR A 62 3.08 -19.72 -8.56
CA THR A 62 3.13 -21.20 -8.58
C THR A 62 1.77 -21.85 -8.32
N ASP A 63 0.83 -21.17 -7.65
CA ASP A 63 -0.53 -21.62 -7.45
C ASP A 63 -1.42 -21.14 -8.62
N ALA A 64 -1.43 -21.91 -9.70
CA ALA A 64 -2.17 -21.59 -10.93
C ALA A 64 -3.68 -21.41 -10.72
N ALA A 65 -4.27 -22.07 -9.71
CA ALA A 65 -5.72 -21.96 -9.43
C ALA A 65 -6.11 -20.58 -8.89
N ARG A 66 -5.18 -19.88 -8.23
CA ARG A 66 -5.42 -18.56 -7.63
C ARG A 66 -4.69 -17.41 -8.32
N SER A 67 -3.80 -17.72 -9.25
CA SER A 67 -3.00 -16.74 -9.99
C SER A 67 -3.62 -16.50 -11.36
N THR A 68 -4.21 -15.32 -11.56
CA THR A 68 -4.83 -14.93 -12.83
C THR A 68 -4.07 -13.76 -13.45
N GLU A 69 -4.17 -13.61 -14.76
CA GLU A 69 -3.60 -12.45 -15.48
C GLU A 69 -4.17 -11.12 -14.96
N GLU A 70 -5.47 -11.10 -14.61
CA GLU A 70 -6.12 -9.94 -14.02
C GLU A 70 -5.50 -9.58 -12.66
N SER A 71 -5.26 -10.59 -11.81
CA SER A 71 -4.61 -10.37 -10.51
C SER A 71 -3.17 -9.89 -10.67
N LEU A 72 -2.44 -10.38 -11.66
CA LEU A 72 -1.09 -9.90 -11.99
C LEU A 72 -1.14 -8.42 -12.40
N ARG A 73 -2.02 -8.06 -13.35
CA ARG A 73 -2.21 -6.66 -13.75
C ARG A 73 -2.56 -5.77 -12.56
N GLY A 74 -3.46 -6.23 -11.69
CA GLY A 74 -3.84 -5.50 -10.48
C GLY A 74 -2.66 -5.21 -9.55
N VAL A 75 -1.71 -6.14 -9.40
CA VAL A 75 -0.47 -5.92 -8.65
C VAL A 75 0.40 -4.85 -9.32
N LEU A 76 0.64 -4.96 -10.64
CA LEU A 76 1.48 -4.02 -11.38
C LEU A 76 0.88 -2.60 -11.38
N ASP A 77 -0.42 -2.48 -11.63
CA ASP A 77 -1.14 -1.20 -11.63
C ASP A 77 -1.15 -0.56 -10.24
N SER A 78 -1.26 -1.38 -9.19
CA SER A 78 -1.14 -0.92 -7.80
C SER A 78 0.23 -0.31 -7.50
N LEU A 79 1.31 -0.97 -7.91
CA LEU A 79 2.67 -0.46 -7.73
C LEU A 79 2.93 0.81 -8.54
N ARG A 80 2.42 0.88 -9.77
CA ARG A 80 2.50 2.09 -10.61
C ARG A 80 1.75 3.26 -9.98
N TRP A 81 0.52 3.03 -9.52
CA TRP A 81 -0.24 4.06 -8.84
C TRP A 81 0.50 4.60 -7.61
N LEU A 82 1.15 3.71 -6.84
CA LEU A 82 1.98 4.11 -5.70
C LEU A 82 3.30 4.80 -6.12
N GLY A 83 3.64 4.78 -7.41
CA GLY A 83 4.94 5.24 -7.90
C GLY A 83 6.11 4.41 -7.37
N ILE A 84 5.89 3.14 -7.02
CA ILE A 84 6.93 2.17 -6.67
C ILE A 84 7.40 1.52 -7.97
N ASP A 85 8.50 2.03 -8.50
CA ASP A 85 9.19 1.51 -9.68
C ASP A 85 10.13 0.35 -9.30
N TRP A 86 10.35 -0.56 -10.25
CA TRP A 86 11.28 -1.68 -10.10
C TRP A 86 12.31 -1.70 -11.22
N ASP A 87 13.53 -2.16 -10.90
CA ASP A 87 14.65 -2.16 -11.84
C ASP A 87 14.68 -3.44 -12.69
N GLU A 88 14.21 -4.54 -12.12
CA GLU A 88 14.09 -5.84 -12.78
C GLU A 88 12.75 -6.49 -12.43
N GLY A 89 12.12 -7.14 -13.39
CA GLY A 89 10.84 -7.80 -13.18
C GLY A 89 9.99 -7.90 -14.44
N PRO A 90 8.69 -8.23 -14.29
CA PRO A 90 7.75 -8.19 -15.41
C PRO A 90 7.77 -6.84 -16.11
N GLU A 91 7.63 -6.85 -17.44
CA GLU A 91 7.59 -5.72 -18.36
C GLU A 91 8.93 -4.99 -18.55
N VAL A 92 9.73 -4.78 -17.50
CA VAL A 92 11.06 -4.15 -17.60
C VAL A 92 12.15 -5.15 -17.97
N GLY A 93 11.94 -6.44 -17.70
CA GLY A 93 12.93 -7.49 -17.96
C GLY A 93 14.08 -7.46 -16.96
N GLY A 94 15.25 -7.91 -17.40
CA GLY A 94 16.49 -7.97 -16.60
C GLY A 94 17.29 -9.23 -16.87
N PRO A 95 18.51 -9.34 -16.28
CA PRO A 95 19.47 -10.43 -16.59
C PRO A 95 19.04 -11.81 -16.08
N TYR A 96 18.06 -11.86 -15.16
CA TYR A 96 17.63 -13.11 -14.52
C TYR A 96 16.25 -13.59 -14.96
N ALA A 97 15.71 -13.02 -16.04
CA ALA A 97 14.42 -13.42 -16.60
C ALA A 97 14.30 -14.94 -16.83
N PRO A 98 13.08 -15.48 -16.78
CA PRO A 98 11.79 -14.83 -16.47
C PRO A 98 11.62 -14.51 -14.99
N TYR A 99 10.72 -13.55 -14.67
CA TYR A 99 10.44 -13.09 -13.29
C TYR A 99 9.09 -13.60 -12.76
N LEU A 100 8.42 -14.49 -13.50
CA LEU A 100 7.27 -15.26 -13.05
C LEU A 100 7.74 -16.66 -12.65
N GLN A 101 7.38 -17.13 -11.46
CA GLN A 101 7.82 -18.45 -10.97
C GLN A 101 7.24 -19.61 -11.78
N SER A 102 6.03 -19.45 -12.32
CA SER A 102 5.42 -20.43 -13.22
C SER A 102 6.25 -20.73 -14.47
N GLU A 103 7.06 -19.77 -14.93
CA GLU A 103 7.91 -19.89 -16.11
C GLU A 103 9.32 -20.42 -15.79
N ARG A 104 9.60 -20.78 -14.53
CA ARG A 104 10.92 -21.19 -14.04
C ARG A 104 10.97 -22.66 -13.60
N ARG A 105 9.93 -23.43 -13.89
CA ARG A 105 9.79 -24.84 -13.43
C ARG A 105 10.99 -25.72 -13.79
N ASP A 106 11.56 -25.57 -14.98
CA ASP A 106 12.73 -26.33 -15.41
C ASP A 106 13.97 -26.05 -14.54
N LYS A 107 14.16 -24.78 -14.13
CA LYS A 107 15.25 -24.40 -13.22
C LYS A 107 15.08 -25.06 -11.84
N TYR A 108 13.86 -25.12 -11.34
CA TYR A 108 13.59 -25.80 -10.07
C TYR A 108 13.83 -27.30 -10.15
N ALA A 109 13.41 -27.95 -11.24
CA ALA A 109 13.64 -29.38 -11.46
C ALA A 109 15.15 -29.70 -11.53
N GLU A 110 15.94 -28.89 -12.24
CA GLU A 110 17.40 -29.02 -12.29
C GLU A 110 18.02 -28.88 -10.89
N VAL A 111 17.63 -27.88 -10.12
CA VAL A 111 18.15 -27.66 -8.77
C VAL A 111 17.78 -28.82 -7.84
N VAL A 112 16.55 -29.33 -7.92
CA VAL A 112 16.09 -30.48 -7.13
C VAL A 112 16.94 -31.71 -7.42
N GLN A 113 17.24 -31.97 -8.70
CA GLN A 113 18.08 -33.09 -9.08
C GLN A 113 19.50 -32.97 -8.49
N ARG A 114 20.08 -31.77 -8.54
CA ARG A 114 21.40 -31.50 -7.95
C ARG A 114 21.39 -31.61 -6.40
N LEU A 115 20.30 -31.22 -5.74
CA LEU A 115 20.13 -31.39 -4.29
C LEU A 115 20.09 -32.89 -3.90
N ILE A 116 19.42 -33.73 -4.70
CA ILE A 116 19.36 -35.18 -4.48
C ILE A 116 20.74 -35.83 -4.72
N GLU A 117 21.38 -35.52 -5.83
CA GLU A 117 22.70 -36.03 -6.17
C GLU A 117 23.77 -35.62 -5.15
N GLY A 118 23.66 -34.44 -4.58
CA GLY A 118 24.53 -33.94 -3.53
C GLY A 118 24.22 -34.47 -2.12
N GLY A 119 23.15 -35.25 -1.96
CA GLY A 119 22.73 -35.76 -0.64
C GLY A 119 22.05 -34.75 0.29
N TYR A 120 21.67 -33.58 -0.24
CA TYR A 120 20.96 -32.52 0.52
C TYR A 120 19.46 -32.73 0.54
N ALA A 121 18.92 -33.51 -0.40
CA ALA A 121 17.52 -33.88 -0.48
C ALA A 121 17.36 -35.35 -0.83
N TYR A 122 16.21 -35.89 -0.56
CA TYR A 122 15.90 -37.28 -0.80
C TYR A 122 14.44 -37.51 -1.19
N ARG A 123 14.15 -38.63 -1.88
CA ARG A 123 12.79 -39.09 -2.12
C ARG A 123 12.25 -39.79 -0.86
N ASP A 124 11.14 -39.29 -0.37
CA ASP A 124 10.42 -39.84 0.77
C ASP A 124 9.20 -40.59 0.26
N HIS A 125 9.25 -41.92 0.37
CA HIS A 125 8.21 -42.85 -0.10
C HIS A 125 7.20 -43.22 0.99
N TYR A 126 7.37 -42.72 2.22
CA TYR A 126 6.41 -42.94 3.30
C TYR A 126 5.07 -42.26 3.06
N THR A 127 3.98 -42.95 3.40
CA THR A 127 2.67 -42.34 3.54
C THR A 127 2.64 -41.45 4.80
N ARG A 128 1.59 -40.65 4.92
CA ARG A 128 1.41 -39.80 6.09
C ARG A 128 1.29 -40.63 7.38
N GLU A 129 0.56 -41.73 7.32
CA GLU A 129 0.34 -42.64 8.46
C GLU A 129 1.65 -43.32 8.88
N GLU A 130 2.49 -43.71 7.91
CA GLU A 130 3.82 -44.28 8.21
C GLU A 130 4.73 -43.26 8.87
N ILE A 131 4.71 -41.98 8.42
CA ILE A 131 5.48 -40.89 9.04
C ILE A 131 4.99 -40.63 10.47
N GLU A 132 3.69 -40.58 10.69
CA GLU A 132 3.10 -40.42 12.05
C GLU A 132 3.52 -41.55 12.98
N ALA A 133 3.65 -42.79 12.48
CA ALA A 133 4.11 -43.93 13.25
C ALA A 133 5.61 -43.89 13.60
N LEU A 134 6.44 -43.22 12.82
CA LEU A 134 7.89 -43.03 13.09
C LEU A 134 8.14 -42.09 14.28
N GLY A 135 7.22 -41.15 14.54
CA GLY A 135 7.36 -40.17 15.60
C GLY A 135 8.64 -39.34 15.48
N GLU A 136 9.46 -39.27 16.54
CA GLU A 136 10.70 -38.49 16.58
C GLU A 136 11.73 -38.94 15.52
N GLN A 137 11.69 -40.21 15.09
CA GLN A 137 12.59 -40.73 14.03
C GLN A 137 12.31 -40.12 12.65
N ALA A 138 11.18 -39.44 12.47
CA ALA A 138 10.85 -38.74 11.26
C ALA A 138 11.44 -37.32 11.19
N ILE A 139 12.02 -36.79 12.27
CA ILE A 139 12.48 -35.39 12.37
C ILE A 139 13.68 -35.17 11.46
N HIS A 140 14.74 -35.96 11.66
CA HIS A 140 15.96 -35.94 10.84
C HIS A 140 16.25 -37.35 10.39
N ARG A 141 16.33 -37.56 9.06
CA ARG A 141 16.54 -38.87 8.45
C ARG A 141 17.85 -38.93 7.68
N ASP A 142 18.42 -40.12 7.60
CA ASP A 142 19.60 -40.36 6.76
C ASP A 142 19.21 -40.27 5.28
N PRO A 143 19.72 -39.30 4.52
CA PRO A 143 19.43 -39.19 3.08
C PRO A 143 19.85 -40.42 2.26
N ALA A 144 20.84 -41.19 2.72
CA ALA A 144 21.27 -42.40 2.06
C ALA A 144 20.31 -43.59 2.26
N ASN A 145 19.50 -43.55 3.36
CA ASN A 145 18.49 -44.57 3.63
C ASN A 145 17.27 -43.92 4.30
N PRO A 146 16.49 -43.09 3.59
CA PRO A 146 15.45 -42.26 4.17
C PRO A 146 14.21 -43.04 4.58
N CYS A 147 14.01 -44.27 4.07
CA CYS A 147 12.85 -45.11 4.35
C CYS A 147 13.28 -46.50 4.84
N PRO A 148 13.99 -46.63 5.98
CA PRO A 148 14.63 -47.87 6.42
C PRO A 148 13.65 -49.01 6.73
N THR A 149 12.36 -48.73 6.92
CA THR A 149 11.34 -49.75 7.21
C THR A 149 10.67 -50.31 5.96
N LEU A 150 10.87 -49.67 4.80
CA LEU A 150 10.37 -50.17 3.50
C LEU A 150 11.38 -51.09 2.86
N SER A 151 10.90 -52.17 2.20
CA SER A 151 11.72 -53.00 1.36
C SER A 151 12.09 -52.27 0.05
N ALA A 152 13.18 -52.73 -0.59
CA ALA A 152 13.58 -52.19 -1.89
C ALA A 152 12.50 -52.37 -2.98
N GLU A 153 11.71 -53.44 -2.90
CA GLU A 153 10.59 -53.71 -3.81
C GLU A 153 9.45 -52.70 -3.60
N GLU A 154 9.10 -52.40 -2.36
CA GLU A 154 8.08 -51.38 -2.03
C GLU A 154 8.51 -50.00 -2.50
N ILE A 155 9.76 -49.61 -2.27
CA ILE A 155 10.33 -48.34 -2.76
C ILE A 155 10.24 -48.27 -4.25
N GLU A 156 10.65 -49.32 -4.98
CA GLU A 156 10.60 -49.36 -6.45
C GLU A 156 9.16 -49.24 -7.00
N ILE A 157 8.20 -49.90 -6.37
CA ILE A 157 6.78 -49.82 -6.73
C ILE A 157 6.27 -48.38 -6.57
N ARG A 158 6.50 -47.76 -5.40
CA ARG A 158 6.07 -46.38 -5.11
C ARG A 158 6.78 -45.36 -6.00
N ASP A 159 8.06 -45.58 -6.30
CA ASP A 159 8.85 -44.73 -7.18
C ASP A 159 8.29 -44.72 -8.63
N ARG A 160 7.98 -45.92 -9.17
CA ARG A 160 7.34 -46.06 -10.49
C ARG A 160 5.94 -45.49 -10.54
N ALA A 161 5.20 -45.51 -9.44
CA ALA A 161 3.89 -44.92 -9.33
C ALA A 161 3.94 -43.38 -9.11
N GLY A 162 5.13 -42.81 -8.84
CA GLY A 162 5.28 -41.39 -8.49
C GLY A 162 4.76 -41.07 -7.09
N GLU A 163 4.63 -42.08 -6.22
CA GLU A 163 4.11 -41.96 -4.86
C GLU A 163 5.23 -41.63 -3.87
N TYR A 164 5.83 -40.47 -4.05
CA TYR A 164 6.83 -39.90 -3.15
C TYR A 164 6.74 -38.38 -3.13
N VAL A 165 7.29 -37.82 -2.09
CA VAL A 165 7.62 -36.39 -2.03
C VAL A 165 9.13 -36.22 -2.00
N ILE A 166 9.63 -35.01 -2.30
CA ILE A 166 11.04 -34.71 -2.10
C ILE A 166 11.18 -33.87 -0.84
N ARG A 167 12.04 -34.32 0.08
CA ARG A 167 12.36 -33.61 1.31
C ARG A 167 13.77 -33.08 1.28
N MET A 168 13.92 -31.90 1.85
CA MET A 168 15.22 -31.33 2.21
C MET A 168 15.68 -31.97 3.50
N HIS A 169 16.92 -32.46 3.52
CA HIS A 169 17.59 -32.89 4.73
C HIS A 169 18.04 -31.70 5.55
N VAL A 170 17.72 -31.70 6.84
CA VAL A 170 18.11 -30.66 7.79
C VAL A 170 19.14 -31.24 8.77
N PRO A 171 20.32 -30.62 8.91
CA PRO A 171 21.32 -31.06 9.87
C PRO A 171 20.78 -31.04 11.31
N ASP A 172 21.13 -32.06 12.11
CA ASP A 172 20.71 -32.18 13.53
C ASP A 172 21.55 -31.28 14.44
N HIS A 173 21.36 -29.96 14.28
CA HIS A 173 21.93 -28.93 15.16
C HIS A 173 21.09 -27.66 15.13
N ASP A 174 21.22 -26.84 16.17
CA ASP A 174 20.53 -25.54 16.26
C ASP A 174 20.94 -24.61 15.13
N ILE A 175 19.96 -23.94 14.54
CA ILE A 175 20.16 -22.97 13.45
C ILE A 175 19.98 -21.56 14.02
N SER A 176 21.05 -20.77 13.92
CA SER A 176 21.06 -19.36 14.37
C SER A 176 21.40 -18.43 13.24
N PHE A 177 20.82 -17.23 13.25
CA PHE A 177 21.16 -16.14 12.34
C PHE A 177 20.94 -14.78 12.99
N ASP A 178 21.57 -13.78 12.41
CA ASP A 178 21.43 -12.38 12.80
C ASP A 178 20.41 -11.72 11.90
N ASP A 179 19.37 -11.15 12.50
CA ASP A 179 18.30 -10.45 11.80
C ASP A 179 18.38 -8.95 12.07
N LEU A 180 18.36 -8.13 11.02
CA LEU A 180 18.53 -6.68 11.10
C LEU A 180 17.46 -5.97 11.94
N VAL A 181 16.33 -6.63 12.23
CA VAL A 181 15.24 -6.06 13.00
C VAL A 181 14.96 -6.85 14.29
N ARG A 182 15.11 -8.19 14.24
CA ARG A 182 14.78 -9.09 15.37
C ARG A 182 15.96 -9.45 16.24
N GLY A 183 17.17 -9.04 15.83
CA GLY A 183 18.39 -9.43 16.54
C GLY A 183 18.79 -10.89 16.29
N ARG A 184 19.54 -11.47 17.23
CA ARG A 184 19.94 -12.88 17.14
C ARG A 184 18.75 -13.79 17.33
N VAL A 185 18.46 -14.64 16.36
CA VAL A 185 17.38 -15.62 16.37
C VAL A 185 17.97 -17.04 16.32
N THR A 186 17.49 -17.94 17.17
CA THR A 186 17.90 -19.35 17.22
C THR A 186 16.68 -20.26 17.20
N PHE A 187 16.74 -21.28 16.37
CA PHE A 187 15.78 -22.38 16.32
C PHE A 187 16.50 -23.67 16.72
N THR A 188 15.93 -24.43 17.68
CA THR A 188 16.52 -25.71 18.07
C THR A 188 16.28 -26.76 16.99
N ALA A 189 17.17 -27.73 16.87
CA ALA A 189 17.14 -28.77 15.84
C ALA A 189 15.76 -29.46 15.77
N GLU A 190 15.17 -29.83 16.91
CA GLU A 190 13.87 -30.50 17.01
C GLU A 190 12.71 -29.69 16.40
N ASN A 191 12.85 -28.35 16.32
CA ASN A 191 11.85 -27.45 15.75
C ASN A 191 12.04 -27.19 14.25
N VAL A 192 13.09 -27.75 13.65
CA VAL A 192 13.37 -27.64 12.21
C VAL A 192 13.58 -29.02 11.60
N PRO A 193 12.51 -29.82 11.50
CA PRO A 193 12.59 -31.17 10.90
C PRO A 193 12.85 -31.11 9.39
N ASP A 194 13.24 -32.26 8.82
CA ASP A 194 13.26 -32.46 7.39
C ASP A 194 11.91 -32.08 6.78
N TYR A 195 11.93 -31.27 5.74
CA TYR A 195 10.70 -30.65 5.20
C TYR A 195 10.52 -30.90 3.70
N VAL A 196 9.27 -31.00 3.28
CA VAL A 196 8.90 -31.22 1.89
C VAL A 196 9.25 -29.97 1.06
N ILE A 197 9.92 -30.19 -0.05
CA ILE A 197 10.25 -29.16 -1.05
C ILE A 197 9.52 -29.37 -2.38
N VAL A 198 9.15 -30.63 -2.71
CA VAL A 198 8.32 -30.96 -3.87
C VAL A 198 7.25 -31.96 -3.44
N ARG A 199 6.01 -31.68 -3.82
CA ARG A 199 4.86 -32.56 -3.54
C ARG A 199 4.83 -33.77 -4.47
N THR A 200 4.08 -34.78 -4.11
CA THR A 200 3.66 -35.84 -5.02
C THR A 200 3.04 -35.21 -6.28
N GLY A 201 3.50 -35.64 -7.45
CA GLY A 201 3.10 -35.02 -8.73
C GLY A 201 4.05 -33.96 -9.26
N GLY A 202 5.11 -33.61 -8.50
CA GLY A 202 6.19 -32.75 -8.98
C GLY A 202 6.03 -31.25 -8.76
N ASP A 203 4.98 -30.81 -8.06
CA ASP A 203 4.77 -29.39 -7.77
C ASP A 203 5.74 -28.87 -6.70
N PRO A 204 6.61 -27.89 -7.02
CA PRO A 204 7.54 -27.29 -6.07
C PRO A 204 6.83 -26.41 -5.06
N LEU A 205 7.33 -26.41 -3.82
CA LEU A 205 6.78 -25.59 -2.73
C LEU A 205 7.54 -24.28 -2.55
N TYR A 206 6.91 -23.34 -1.85
CA TYR A 206 7.48 -22.05 -1.45
C TYR A 206 8.89 -22.22 -0.82
N THR A 207 9.07 -23.25 0.00
CA THR A 207 10.32 -23.55 0.69
C THR A 207 11.48 -23.93 -0.25
N LEU A 208 11.19 -24.28 -1.49
CA LEU A 208 12.16 -24.48 -2.57
C LEU A 208 12.28 -23.26 -3.47
N VAL A 209 11.16 -22.83 -4.08
CA VAL A 209 11.20 -21.87 -5.17
C VAL A 209 11.70 -20.49 -4.73
N ASN A 210 11.32 -20.06 -3.53
CA ASN A 210 11.69 -18.74 -3.02
C ASN A 210 13.23 -18.61 -2.79
N PRO A 211 13.90 -19.50 -2.02
CA PRO A 211 15.35 -19.39 -1.83
C PRO A 211 16.15 -19.73 -3.09
N VAL A 212 15.66 -20.62 -3.95
CA VAL A 212 16.32 -20.91 -5.25
C VAL A 212 16.35 -19.67 -6.13
N ASP A 213 15.22 -18.96 -6.24
CA ASP A 213 15.17 -17.73 -7.01
C ASP A 213 16.00 -16.62 -6.39
N ASP A 214 15.99 -16.47 -5.07
CA ASP A 214 16.83 -15.50 -4.37
C ASP A 214 18.33 -15.77 -4.66
N ALA A 215 18.76 -17.03 -4.64
CA ALA A 215 20.13 -17.41 -4.97
C ALA A 215 20.47 -17.14 -6.45
N LEU A 216 19.59 -17.57 -7.39
CA LEU A 216 19.79 -17.40 -8.82
C LEU A 216 19.76 -15.93 -9.26
N MET A 217 18.96 -15.09 -8.60
CA MET A 217 18.84 -13.66 -8.88
C MET A 217 19.86 -12.82 -8.10
N GLY A 218 20.71 -13.45 -7.29
CA GLY A 218 21.74 -12.77 -6.52
C GLY A 218 21.19 -11.82 -5.45
N ILE A 219 20.04 -12.16 -4.85
CA ILE A 219 19.44 -11.35 -3.79
C ILE A 219 20.38 -11.31 -2.59
N THR A 220 20.66 -10.12 -2.11
CA THR A 220 21.58 -9.87 -1.00
C THR A 220 20.88 -9.69 0.33
N HIS A 221 19.67 -9.14 0.29
CA HIS A 221 18.88 -8.87 1.50
C HIS A 221 17.44 -9.34 1.31
N VAL A 222 16.90 -9.97 2.34
CA VAL A 222 15.52 -10.44 2.41
C VAL A 222 14.78 -9.67 3.48
N LEU A 223 14.18 -8.54 3.09
CA LEU A 223 13.33 -7.74 3.95
C LEU A 223 11.87 -8.17 3.74
N ARG A 224 11.23 -8.71 4.78
CA ARG A 224 9.87 -9.30 4.66
C ARG A 224 9.10 -9.25 5.98
N GLY A 225 7.83 -9.61 5.97
CA GLY A 225 7.02 -9.69 7.18
C GLY A 225 7.52 -10.79 8.14
N GLU A 226 7.43 -10.55 9.44
CA GLU A 226 7.84 -11.50 10.50
C GLU A 226 6.99 -12.78 10.56
N ASP A 227 5.84 -12.80 9.88
CA ASP A 227 5.04 -14.01 9.71
C ASP A 227 5.77 -15.12 8.95
N LEU A 228 6.84 -14.76 8.23
CA LEU A 228 7.73 -15.70 7.54
C LEU A 228 9.00 -16.04 8.35
N LEU A 229 9.16 -15.54 9.57
CA LEU A 229 10.33 -15.78 10.42
C LEU A 229 10.56 -17.28 10.66
N SER A 230 9.51 -18.05 10.92
CA SER A 230 9.59 -19.49 11.13
C SER A 230 10.01 -20.29 9.89
N SER A 231 9.95 -19.70 8.70
CA SER A 231 10.43 -20.32 7.47
C SER A 231 11.94 -20.10 7.25
N THR A 232 12.53 -19.13 7.94
CA THR A 232 13.92 -18.73 7.73
C THR A 232 14.93 -19.85 7.99
N PRO A 233 14.85 -20.65 9.07
CA PRO A 233 15.83 -21.69 9.30
C PRO A 233 15.86 -22.74 8.17
N ARG A 234 14.69 -23.08 7.60
CA ARG A 234 14.60 -23.97 6.43
C ARG A 234 15.26 -23.36 5.21
N GLN A 235 15.07 -22.05 4.98
CA GLN A 235 15.71 -21.36 3.86
C GLN A 235 17.23 -21.24 4.06
N LEU A 236 17.73 -21.06 5.27
CA LEU A 236 19.16 -21.05 5.58
C LEU A 236 19.82 -22.38 5.22
N VAL A 237 19.19 -23.52 5.54
CA VAL A 237 19.66 -24.84 5.13
C VAL A 237 19.69 -24.95 3.60
N MET A 238 18.66 -24.46 2.91
CA MET A 238 18.61 -24.44 1.45
C MET A 238 19.73 -23.59 0.86
N TYR A 239 19.94 -22.35 1.34
CA TYR A 239 21.02 -21.49 0.84
C TYR A 239 22.41 -22.10 1.04
N ALA A 240 22.65 -22.76 2.18
CA ALA A 240 23.92 -23.47 2.42
C ALA A 240 24.15 -24.58 1.37
N ALA A 241 23.15 -25.42 1.14
CA ALA A 241 23.21 -26.47 0.12
C ALA A 241 23.41 -25.90 -1.30
N LEU A 242 22.69 -24.83 -1.66
CA LEU A 242 22.84 -24.17 -2.96
C LEU A 242 24.25 -23.60 -3.14
N ALA A 243 24.84 -23.01 -2.09
CA ALA A 243 26.19 -22.48 -2.13
C ALA A 243 27.23 -23.59 -2.35
N GLU A 244 27.13 -24.72 -1.63
CA GLU A 244 28.03 -25.86 -1.80
C GLU A 244 27.91 -26.50 -3.18
N LEU A 245 26.72 -26.52 -3.76
CA LEU A 245 26.46 -26.98 -5.12
C LEU A 245 26.86 -25.95 -6.19
N GLY A 246 27.29 -24.75 -5.83
CA GLY A 246 27.61 -23.68 -6.78
C GLY A 246 26.37 -23.21 -7.57
N VAL A 247 25.19 -23.19 -6.96
CA VAL A 247 23.96 -22.68 -7.55
C VAL A 247 23.77 -21.21 -7.17
N GLY A 248 23.65 -20.35 -8.17
CA GLY A 248 23.42 -18.92 -7.99
C GLY A 248 24.63 -18.18 -7.40
N SER A 249 24.36 -17.21 -6.50
CA SER A 249 25.40 -16.33 -5.96
C SER A 249 26.38 -16.98 -4.96
N GLY A 250 26.06 -18.15 -4.45
CA GLY A 250 26.81 -18.81 -3.39
C GLY A 250 26.78 -18.09 -2.03
N ARG A 251 25.84 -17.15 -1.84
CA ARG A 251 25.70 -16.35 -0.62
C ARG A 251 24.35 -16.61 0.03
N THR A 252 24.33 -16.63 1.36
CA THR A 252 23.11 -16.53 2.14
C THR A 252 22.74 -15.06 2.26
N PRO A 253 21.51 -14.65 1.91
CA PRO A 253 21.05 -13.28 2.10
C PRO A 253 21.04 -12.86 3.58
N ILE A 254 21.18 -11.57 3.81
CA ILE A 254 20.99 -10.93 5.13
C ILE A 254 19.47 -10.75 5.32
N PHE A 255 18.97 -11.13 6.50
CA PHE A 255 17.54 -11.08 6.79
C PHE A 255 17.16 -9.85 7.63
N GLY A 256 15.97 -9.31 7.37
CA GLY A 256 15.30 -8.33 8.20
C GLY A 256 13.79 -8.60 8.24
N HIS A 257 13.29 -9.09 9.38
CA HIS A 257 11.88 -9.43 9.54
C HIS A 257 11.11 -8.24 10.15
N LEU A 258 10.32 -7.61 9.29
CA LEU A 258 9.51 -6.44 9.63
C LEU A 258 8.34 -6.86 10.53
N PRO A 259 8.06 -6.11 11.62
CA PRO A 259 6.97 -6.45 12.52
C PRO A 259 5.62 -6.40 11.82
N ILE A 260 4.67 -7.20 12.30
CA ILE A 260 3.31 -7.21 11.76
C ILE A 260 2.62 -5.86 12.01
N VAL A 261 1.69 -5.55 11.12
CA VAL A 261 0.77 -4.43 11.29
C VAL A 261 -0.50 -4.95 11.99
N MET A 262 -0.80 -4.35 13.13
CA MET A 262 -1.97 -4.67 13.93
C MET A 262 -3.16 -3.79 13.50
N GLY A 263 -4.32 -4.39 13.35
CA GLY A 263 -5.59 -3.71 13.19
C GLY A 263 -6.29 -3.44 14.53
N GLU A 264 -7.60 -3.27 14.49
CA GLU A 264 -8.42 -3.11 15.69
C GLU A 264 -8.39 -4.37 16.56
N GLY A 265 -8.50 -4.19 17.88
CA GLY A 265 -8.65 -5.30 18.86
C GLY A 265 -7.39 -6.16 19.04
N ASN A 266 -6.17 -5.62 18.81
CA ASN A 266 -4.90 -6.35 18.97
C ASN A 266 -4.77 -7.62 18.11
N ARG A 267 -5.45 -7.68 16.98
CA ARG A 267 -5.28 -8.75 15.99
C ARG A 267 -4.49 -8.23 14.78
N ARG A 268 -3.83 -9.13 14.07
CA ARG A 268 -3.16 -8.81 12.81
C ARG A 268 -4.16 -8.19 11.84
N LEU A 269 -3.76 -7.13 11.16
CA LEU A 269 -4.53 -6.54 10.07
C LEU A 269 -4.67 -7.57 8.94
N SER A 270 -5.90 -7.89 8.59
CA SER A 270 -6.22 -8.89 7.58
C SER A 270 -6.79 -8.26 6.31
N LYS A 271 -6.73 -8.97 5.18
CA LYS A 271 -7.34 -8.53 3.90
C LYS A 271 -8.85 -8.24 3.98
N ARG A 272 -9.53 -8.73 5.04
CA ARG A 272 -10.98 -8.55 5.24
C ARG A 272 -11.30 -7.35 6.11
N ASP A 273 -10.31 -6.74 6.73
CA ASP A 273 -10.53 -5.58 7.58
C ASP A 273 -10.75 -4.34 6.71
N LYS A 274 -11.73 -3.52 7.10
CA LYS A 274 -11.99 -2.24 6.44
C LYS A 274 -10.72 -1.37 6.47
N GLY A 275 -10.38 -0.76 5.36
CA GLY A 275 -9.16 0.04 5.23
C GLY A 275 -7.87 -0.79 5.08
N SER A 276 -7.97 -2.09 4.74
CA SER A 276 -6.79 -2.90 4.45
C SER A 276 -6.47 -3.01 2.96
N GLY A 277 -7.47 -2.87 2.09
CA GLY A 277 -7.34 -2.99 0.64
C GLY A 277 -6.91 -1.68 -0.01
N LEU A 278 -5.96 -1.74 -0.94
CA LEU A 278 -5.43 -0.56 -1.62
C LEU A 278 -6.50 0.15 -2.46
N ALA A 279 -7.39 -0.59 -3.11
CA ALA A 279 -8.45 -0.03 -3.94
C ALA A 279 -9.38 0.93 -3.18
N GLU A 280 -9.63 0.66 -1.88
CA GLU A 280 -10.45 1.54 -1.03
C GLU A 280 -9.80 2.94 -0.89
N TYR A 281 -8.48 3.02 -0.76
CA TYR A 281 -7.76 4.30 -0.69
C TYR A 281 -7.79 5.05 -2.02
N GLN A 282 -7.71 4.34 -3.14
CA GLN A 282 -7.84 4.93 -4.47
C GLN A 282 -9.24 5.52 -4.69
N GLU A 283 -10.28 4.78 -4.32
CA GLU A 283 -11.67 5.23 -4.42
C GLU A 283 -11.97 6.44 -3.54
N LEU A 284 -11.44 6.46 -2.33
CA LEU A 284 -11.55 7.58 -1.41
C LEU A 284 -10.72 8.79 -1.84
N GLY A 285 -9.77 8.61 -2.77
CA GLY A 285 -8.92 9.70 -3.24
C GLY A 285 -7.80 10.05 -2.27
N TYR A 286 -7.17 9.04 -1.68
CA TYR A 286 -5.87 9.24 -1.04
C TYR A 286 -4.81 9.49 -2.10
N LEU A 287 -3.87 10.36 -1.79
CA LEU A 287 -2.65 10.51 -2.59
C LEU A 287 -1.70 9.34 -2.32
N PRO A 288 -1.07 8.78 -3.37
CA PRO A 288 -0.05 7.75 -3.20
C PRO A 288 1.04 8.14 -2.20
N GLU A 289 1.52 9.39 -2.29
CA GLU A 289 2.54 9.96 -1.41
C GLU A 289 2.09 9.99 0.06
N GLY A 290 0.85 10.38 0.31
CA GLY A 290 0.27 10.42 1.65
C GLY A 290 0.14 9.04 2.26
N LEU A 291 -0.33 8.06 1.46
CA LEU A 291 -0.44 6.69 1.89
C LEU A 291 0.93 6.05 2.16
N LEU A 292 1.90 6.21 1.26
CA LEU A 292 3.25 5.67 1.43
C LEU A 292 3.95 6.28 2.64
N ASN A 293 3.86 7.60 2.83
CA ASN A 293 4.39 8.27 4.01
C ASN A 293 3.82 7.68 5.30
N TYR A 294 2.50 7.49 5.37
CA TYR A 294 1.87 6.88 6.54
C TYR A 294 2.32 5.43 6.75
N LEU A 295 2.41 4.63 5.69
CA LEU A 295 2.88 3.24 5.79
C LEU A 295 4.33 3.13 6.25
N ALA A 296 5.17 4.09 5.89
CA ALA A 296 6.53 4.18 6.41
C ALA A 296 6.56 4.39 7.94
N LEU A 297 5.66 5.22 8.47
CA LEU A 297 5.53 5.46 9.91
C LEU A 297 5.08 4.23 10.71
N LEU A 298 4.62 3.17 10.04
CA LEU A 298 4.30 1.91 10.69
C LEU A 298 5.57 1.10 10.99
N GLY A 299 6.35 1.58 11.92
CA GLY A 299 7.57 0.96 12.42
C GLY A 299 8.87 1.65 12.02
N TRP A 300 8.83 2.76 11.28
CA TRP A 300 10.00 3.58 10.97
C TRP A 300 9.62 5.07 11.09
N ALA A 301 10.60 5.93 11.30
CA ALA A 301 10.41 7.37 11.33
C ALA A 301 11.65 8.09 10.77
N ILE A 302 11.42 9.17 10.02
CA ILE A 302 12.51 9.98 9.47
C ILE A 302 13.22 10.82 10.55
N ALA A 303 12.47 11.28 11.55
CA ALA A 303 12.93 11.98 12.75
C ALA A 303 11.88 11.84 13.86
N GLU A 304 12.23 12.19 15.12
CA GLU A 304 11.32 12.05 16.27
C GLU A 304 10.09 12.99 16.18
N ASP A 305 10.29 14.16 15.59
CA ASP A 305 9.31 15.24 15.52
C ASP A 305 8.75 15.48 14.10
N ARG A 306 9.03 14.57 13.17
CA ARG A 306 8.65 14.73 11.77
C ARG A 306 7.87 13.54 11.24
N ASP A 307 6.57 13.74 11.04
CA ASP A 307 5.66 12.71 10.49
C ASP A 307 5.45 12.86 8.97
N VAL A 308 5.62 14.06 8.40
CA VAL A 308 5.36 14.32 6.98
C VAL A 308 6.66 14.44 6.20
N PHE A 309 6.82 13.61 5.18
CA PHE A 309 7.99 13.56 4.31
C PHE A 309 7.64 12.94 2.95
N THR A 310 8.44 13.26 1.96
CA THR A 310 8.31 12.70 0.61
C THR A 310 8.95 11.31 0.51
N LYS A 311 8.59 10.58 -0.54
CA LYS A 311 9.22 9.28 -0.87
C LYS A 311 10.73 9.44 -1.14
N ALA A 312 11.16 10.54 -1.76
CA ALA A 312 12.57 10.84 -2.00
C ALA A 312 13.35 11.05 -0.69
N GLU A 313 12.81 11.84 0.22
CA GLU A 313 13.41 12.04 1.55
C GLU A 313 13.46 10.73 2.35
N MET A 314 12.44 9.87 2.23
CA MET A 314 12.48 8.54 2.83
C MET A 314 13.66 7.72 2.28
N ALA A 315 13.83 7.67 0.96
CA ALA A 315 14.91 6.91 0.32
C ALA A 315 16.28 7.41 0.77
N GLU A 316 16.47 8.72 0.86
CA GLU A 316 17.73 9.32 1.34
C GLU A 316 18.02 8.97 2.80
N ALA A 317 16.99 9.02 3.66
CA ALA A 317 17.15 8.85 5.11
C ALA A 317 16.93 7.40 5.60
N PHE A 318 16.57 6.47 4.72
CA PHE A 318 16.16 5.13 5.14
C PHE A 318 17.33 4.34 5.75
N ASP A 319 17.14 3.94 6.99
CA ASP A 319 18.06 3.06 7.72
C ASP A 319 17.25 1.94 8.37
N ILE A 320 17.51 0.69 7.98
CA ILE A 320 16.82 -0.49 8.49
C ILE A 320 17.01 -0.66 10.00
N ARG A 321 18.13 -0.18 10.56
CA ARG A 321 18.42 -0.20 12.00
C ARG A 321 17.46 0.67 12.82
N ARG A 322 16.74 1.59 12.14
CA ARG A 322 15.72 2.45 12.74
C ARG A 322 14.32 1.84 12.65
N VAL A 323 14.17 0.66 12.06
CA VAL A 323 12.90 -0.07 12.04
C VAL A 323 12.68 -0.69 13.41
N SER A 324 11.55 -0.36 14.05
CA SER A 324 11.17 -0.94 15.35
C SER A 324 10.90 -2.43 15.22
N GLY A 325 11.38 -3.22 16.19
CA GLY A 325 11.02 -4.63 16.32
C GLY A 325 9.59 -4.87 16.84
N ASN A 326 8.93 -3.83 17.37
CA ASN A 326 7.59 -3.96 17.94
C ASN A 326 6.50 -3.85 16.87
N PRO A 327 5.37 -4.58 17.01
CA PRO A 327 4.22 -4.44 16.13
C PRO A 327 3.71 -3.00 16.05
N ALA A 328 3.46 -2.52 14.82
CA ALA A 328 2.87 -1.20 14.59
C ALA A 328 1.35 -1.31 14.50
N ARG A 329 0.64 -0.36 15.11
CA ARG A 329 -0.82 -0.30 15.04
C ARG A 329 -1.26 0.62 13.90
N PHE A 330 -2.14 0.13 13.05
CA PHE A 330 -2.77 0.95 12.01
C PHE A 330 -3.78 1.92 12.65
N ASP A 331 -3.57 3.23 12.43
CA ASP A 331 -4.45 4.30 12.87
C ASP A 331 -5.03 5.03 11.64
N PRO A 332 -6.32 4.80 11.29
CA PRO A 332 -6.96 5.45 10.15
C PRO A 332 -7.00 6.97 10.26
N ARG A 333 -7.08 7.52 11.48
CA ARG A 333 -7.13 8.98 11.69
C ARG A 333 -5.77 9.62 11.39
N LYS A 334 -4.68 8.98 11.83
CA LYS A 334 -3.32 9.42 11.49
C LYS A 334 -3.06 9.30 9.99
N CYS A 335 -3.50 8.20 9.36
CA CYS A 335 -3.41 8.02 7.92
C CYS A 335 -4.10 9.16 7.16
N LEU A 336 -5.33 9.50 7.56
CA LEU A 336 -6.10 10.59 6.96
C LEU A 336 -5.42 11.96 7.17
N ALA A 337 -4.88 12.22 8.36
CA ALA A 337 -4.19 13.47 8.66
C ALA A 337 -2.91 13.66 7.85
N ILE A 338 -2.12 12.59 7.65
CA ILE A 338 -0.93 12.59 6.80
C ILE A 338 -1.33 12.84 5.33
N ASN A 339 -2.37 12.16 4.85
CA ASN A 339 -2.87 12.39 3.49
C ASN A 339 -3.31 13.85 3.29
N ALA A 340 -4.05 14.43 4.22
CA ALA A 340 -4.46 15.83 4.19
C ALA A 340 -3.25 16.78 4.15
N ALA A 341 -2.16 16.45 4.87
CA ALA A 341 -0.93 17.23 4.81
C ALA A 341 -0.29 17.18 3.41
N HIS A 342 -0.25 16.02 2.77
CA HIS A 342 0.24 15.88 1.39
C HIS A 342 -0.63 16.62 0.38
N ILE A 343 -1.96 16.62 0.53
CA ILE A 343 -2.87 17.43 -0.31
C ILE A 343 -2.48 18.92 -0.22
N ARG A 344 -2.22 19.43 0.97
CA ARG A 344 -1.83 20.83 1.17
C ARG A 344 -0.46 21.18 0.58
N MET A 345 0.42 20.20 0.39
CA MET A 345 1.72 20.40 -0.24
C MET A 345 1.65 20.56 -1.76
N LEU A 346 0.58 20.08 -2.41
CA LEU A 346 0.41 20.23 -3.86
C LEU A 346 0.23 21.71 -4.21
N ASP A 347 0.71 22.14 -5.37
CA ASP A 347 0.26 23.39 -5.97
C ASP A 347 -1.21 23.29 -6.43
N ASP A 348 -1.85 24.43 -6.65
CA ASP A 348 -3.28 24.46 -6.92
C ASP A 348 -3.64 23.85 -8.28
N ASP A 349 -2.78 23.97 -9.29
CA ASP A 349 -3.01 23.39 -10.62
C ASP A 349 -2.88 21.86 -10.58
N THR A 350 -1.88 21.35 -9.88
CA THR A 350 -1.72 19.89 -9.63
C THR A 350 -2.88 19.33 -8.85
N LEU A 351 -3.33 20.02 -7.79
CA LEU A 351 -4.49 19.61 -7.01
C LEU A 351 -5.79 19.64 -7.84
N ALA A 352 -5.99 20.67 -8.65
CA ALA A 352 -7.13 20.77 -9.56
C ALA A 352 -7.18 19.58 -10.52
N ALA A 353 -6.05 19.25 -11.14
CA ALA A 353 -5.96 18.08 -12.02
C ALA A 353 -6.25 16.76 -11.28
N ALA A 354 -5.78 16.61 -10.04
CA ALA A 354 -6.03 15.42 -9.22
C ALA A 354 -7.50 15.26 -8.80
N ILE A 355 -8.24 16.36 -8.64
CA ILE A 355 -9.67 16.38 -8.28
C ILE A 355 -10.57 15.99 -9.47
N VAL A 356 -10.21 16.39 -10.70
CA VAL A 356 -11.04 16.22 -11.91
C VAL A 356 -11.59 14.79 -12.08
N PRO A 357 -10.83 13.70 -11.93
CA PRO A 357 -11.37 12.34 -12.09
C PRO A 357 -12.54 12.02 -11.14
N PHE A 358 -12.57 12.63 -9.96
CA PHE A 358 -13.66 12.48 -8.99
C PHE A 358 -14.91 13.25 -9.41
N LEU A 359 -14.73 14.45 -9.94
CA LEU A 359 -15.82 15.28 -10.47
C LEU A 359 -16.42 14.65 -11.73
N VAL A 360 -15.61 14.06 -12.61
CA VAL A 360 -16.07 13.30 -13.80
C VAL A 360 -16.92 12.10 -13.37
N ARG A 361 -16.43 11.29 -12.44
CA ARG A 361 -17.19 10.13 -11.92
C ARG A 361 -18.51 10.52 -11.28
N ALA A 362 -18.55 11.70 -10.67
CA ALA A 362 -19.79 12.25 -10.09
C ALA A 362 -20.73 12.89 -11.12
N GLY A 363 -20.33 12.93 -12.40
CA GLY A 363 -21.10 13.55 -13.48
C GLY A 363 -21.19 15.08 -13.40
N LEU A 364 -20.26 15.72 -12.67
CA LEU A 364 -20.25 17.19 -12.51
C LEU A 364 -19.50 17.89 -13.63
N VAL A 365 -18.51 17.25 -14.21
CA VAL A 365 -17.74 17.74 -15.36
C VAL A 365 -17.61 16.65 -16.42
N THR A 366 -17.35 17.05 -17.66
CA THR A 366 -17.12 16.12 -18.77
C THR A 366 -15.71 15.52 -18.73
N ASP A 367 -15.48 14.47 -19.50
CA ASP A 367 -14.15 13.87 -19.68
C ASP A 367 -13.72 14.00 -21.16
N PRO A 368 -12.72 14.84 -21.48
CA PRO A 368 -12.06 15.83 -20.61
C PRO A 368 -13.01 16.99 -20.23
N PRO A 369 -12.68 17.74 -19.16
CA PRO A 369 -13.44 18.94 -18.80
C PRO A 369 -13.46 19.97 -19.91
N GLN A 370 -14.62 20.62 -20.14
CA GLN A 370 -14.69 21.78 -21.02
C GLN A 370 -13.84 22.94 -20.45
N PRO A 371 -13.32 23.87 -21.28
CA PRO A 371 -12.47 24.97 -20.82
C PRO A 371 -13.08 25.75 -19.64
N GLU A 372 -14.37 26.05 -19.71
CA GLU A 372 -15.09 26.79 -18.65
C GLU A 372 -15.19 25.96 -17.35
N GLN A 373 -15.40 24.64 -17.47
CA GLN A 373 -15.40 23.74 -16.32
C GLN A 373 -14.02 23.66 -15.68
N TRP A 374 -12.97 23.61 -16.50
CA TRP A 374 -11.59 23.57 -16.02
C TRP A 374 -11.24 24.86 -15.26
N GLU A 375 -11.55 26.04 -15.82
CA GLU A 375 -11.29 27.31 -15.14
C GLU A 375 -12.05 27.41 -13.81
N LEU A 376 -13.28 26.89 -13.76
CA LEU A 376 -14.08 26.87 -12.53
C LEU A 376 -13.45 25.94 -11.48
N VAL A 377 -12.98 24.76 -11.89
CA VAL A 377 -12.26 23.83 -10.97
C VAL A 377 -11.00 24.51 -10.43
N ARG A 378 -10.17 25.10 -11.31
CA ARG A 378 -8.94 25.80 -10.91
C ARG A 378 -9.22 26.95 -9.93
N GLY A 379 -10.19 27.79 -10.23
CA GLY A 379 -10.56 28.92 -9.37
C GLY A 379 -11.11 28.48 -8.02
N ALA A 380 -11.79 27.33 -7.95
CA ALA A 380 -12.38 26.79 -6.73
C ALA A 380 -11.38 25.98 -5.88
N THR A 381 -10.34 25.41 -6.45
CA THR A 381 -9.39 24.56 -5.76
C THR A 381 -8.75 25.22 -4.54
N PRO A 382 -8.21 26.45 -4.60
CA PRO A 382 -7.66 27.11 -3.40
C PRO A 382 -8.68 27.28 -2.27
N LEU A 383 -9.97 27.43 -2.60
CA LEU A 383 -11.02 27.62 -1.61
C LEU A 383 -11.33 26.39 -0.76
N ILE A 384 -10.98 25.20 -1.26
CA ILE A 384 -11.26 23.93 -0.60
C ILE A 384 -10.01 23.22 -0.09
N LYS A 385 -8.84 23.53 -0.62
CA LYS A 385 -7.56 22.85 -0.36
C LYS A 385 -7.29 22.56 1.12
N GLU A 386 -7.39 23.56 1.97
CA GLU A 386 -7.17 23.45 3.41
C GLU A 386 -8.21 22.57 4.13
N ARG A 387 -9.33 22.27 3.47
CA ARG A 387 -10.46 21.52 4.03
C ARG A 387 -10.60 20.11 3.44
N LEU A 388 -9.69 19.73 2.55
CA LEU A 388 -9.66 18.39 1.97
C LEU A 388 -8.81 17.46 2.82
N ASN A 389 -9.38 16.31 3.16
CA ASN A 389 -8.64 15.18 3.73
C ASN A 389 -8.39 14.10 2.66
N THR A 390 -9.32 14.00 1.69
CA THR A 390 -9.20 13.15 0.51
C THR A 390 -9.70 13.89 -0.72
N LEU A 391 -9.26 13.48 -1.92
CA LEU A 391 -9.66 14.14 -3.16
C LEU A 391 -11.15 13.99 -3.47
N SER A 392 -11.77 12.86 -3.07
CA SER A 392 -13.20 12.62 -3.29
C SER A 392 -14.10 13.61 -2.55
N GLU A 393 -13.62 14.19 -1.43
CA GLU A 393 -14.38 15.21 -0.70
C GLU A 393 -14.62 16.49 -1.50
N ALA A 394 -13.84 16.72 -2.57
CA ALA A 394 -14.04 17.85 -3.47
C ALA A 394 -15.40 17.80 -4.17
N VAL A 395 -15.93 16.60 -4.43
CA VAL A 395 -17.23 16.42 -5.09
C VAL A 395 -18.33 17.16 -4.33
N ASP A 396 -18.46 16.91 -3.04
CA ASP A 396 -19.51 17.54 -2.24
C ASP A 396 -19.25 19.04 -2.01
N LYS A 397 -17.96 19.41 -1.89
CA LYS A 397 -17.60 20.82 -1.66
C LYS A 397 -17.81 21.69 -2.90
N LEU A 398 -17.68 21.12 -4.11
CA LEU A 398 -17.78 21.85 -5.39
C LEU A 398 -19.06 21.61 -6.15
N ARG A 399 -19.89 20.65 -5.75
CA ARG A 399 -21.14 20.26 -6.45
C ARG A 399 -22.00 21.46 -6.83
N PHE A 400 -22.17 22.42 -5.91
CA PHE A 400 -23.00 23.61 -6.12
C PHE A 400 -22.54 24.46 -7.32
N LEU A 401 -21.25 24.46 -7.67
CA LEU A 401 -20.72 25.22 -8.80
C LEU A 401 -21.14 24.63 -10.16
N PHE A 402 -21.45 23.34 -10.21
CA PHE A 402 -21.81 22.59 -11.41
C PHE A 402 -23.30 22.21 -11.46
N THR A 403 -24.06 22.58 -10.45
CA THR A 403 -25.52 22.34 -10.39
C THR A 403 -26.25 23.53 -11.01
N ALA A 404 -27.21 23.26 -11.89
CA ALA A 404 -28.06 24.30 -12.46
C ALA A 404 -28.80 25.08 -11.37
N ASP A 405 -29.03 26.37 -11.60
CA ASP A 405 -29.58 27.28 -10.57
C ASP A 405 -30.98 26.88 -10.10
N ASP A 406 -31.76 26.26 -10.98
CA ASP A 406 -33.10 25.73 -10.68
C ASP A 406 -33.07 24.35 -10.01
N ALA A 407 -31.94 23.65 -10.01
CA ALA A 407 -31.74 22.33 -9.42
C ALA A 407 -31.05 22.34 -8.04
N ILE A 408 -30.67 23.49 -7.53
CA ILE A 408 -30.11 23.59 -6.17
C ILE A 408 -31.17 23.20 -5.14
N GLU A 409 -30.89 22.13 -4.41
CA GLU A 409 -31.71 21.67 -3.30
C GLU A 409 -31.14 22.17 -1.99
N ILE A 410 -32.01 22.70 -1.11
CA ILE A 410 -31.61 23.12 0.24
C ILE A 410 -31.68 21.90 1.15
N GLU A 411 -30.56 21.54 1.78
CA GLU A 411 -30.51 20.45 2.75
C GLU A 411 -31.55 20.66 3.88
N GLU A 412 -32.20 19.59 4.34
CA GLU A 412 -33.23 19.67 5.41
C GLU A 412 -32.71 20.41 6.65
N LYS A 413 -31.46 20.16 7.07
CA LYS A 413 -30.83 20.85 8.22
C LYS A 413 -30.45 22.32 7.94
N ALA A 414 -30.58 22.76 6.68
CA ALA A 414 -30.28 24.10 6.22
C ALA A 414 -31.56 24.89 5.84
N THR A 415 -32.75 24.33 6.07
CA THR A 415 -34.04 25.00 5.78
C THR A 415 -34.03 26.42 6.26
N LEU A 416 -34.41 27.35 5.36
CA LEU A 416 -34.51 28.75 5.62
C LEU A 416 -35.80 29.06 6.42
N LYS A 417 -35.77 30.10 7.26
CA LYS A 417 -36.89 30.48 8.12
C LYS A 417 -37.52 31.77 7.64
N PRO A 418 -38.81 32.02 7.96
CA PRO A 418 -39.50 33.26 7.55
C PRO A 418 -38.78 34.54 7.94
N GLU A 419 -38.16 34.58 9.13
CA GLU A 419 -37.40 35.74 9.58
C GLU A 419 -36.15 36.06 8.75
N GLU A 420 -35.65 35.09 7.95
CA GLU A 420 -34.50 35.27 7.09
C GLU A 420 -34.86 35.90 5.72
N ALA A 421 -36.15 36.11 5.46
CA ALA A 421 -36.63 36.75 4.23
C ALA A 421 -36.02 38.13 4.01
N SER A 422 -36.01 38.95 5.06
CA SER A 422 -35.45 40.32 5.02
C SER A 422 -33.95 40.34 4.76
N VAL A 423 -33.22 39.29 5.20
CA VAL A 423 -31.79 39.15 4.95
C VAL A 423 -31.56 38.86 3.47
N LEU A 424 -32.37 37.97 2.85
CA LEU A 424 -32.28 37.65 1.44
C LEU A 424 -32.68 38.87 0.56
N ASP A 425 -33.70 39.61 0.92
CA ASP A 425 -34.12 40.84 0.20
C ASP A 425 -33.00 41.89 0.20
N ALA A 426 -32.39 42.12 1.36
CA ALA A 426 -31.26 43.04 1.50
C ALA A 426 -30.00 42.55 0.73
N ALA A 427 -29.74 41.25 0.75
CA ALA A 427 -28.64 40.67 0.01
C ALA A 427 -28.83 40.82 -1.53
N ILE A 428 -30.03 40.54 -2.03
CA ILE A 428 -30.35 40.71 -3.46
C ILE A 428 -30.09 42.17 -3.87
N THR A 429 -30.65 43.12 -3.12
CA THR A 429 -30.50 44.56 -3.39
C THR A 429 -29.02 44.99 -3.39
N ALA A 430 -28.24 44.48 -2.43
CA ALA A 430 -26.83 44.83 -2.28
C ALA A 430 -25.97 44.36 -3.46
N VAL A 431 -26.20 43.13 -3.98
CA VAL A 431 -25.36 42.57 -5.02
C VAL A 431 -25.84 42.87 -6.44
N GLU A 432 -27.14 43.21 -6.62
CA GLU A 432 -27.71 43.56 -7.93
C GLU A 432 -27.08 44.83 -8.53
N GLY A 433 -26.79 45.82 -7.69
CA GLY A 433 -26.25 47.12 -8.09
C GLY A 433 -24.73 47.20 -8.20
N LEU A 434 -24.00 46.12 -8.00
CA LEU A 434 -22.54 46.17 -8.03
C LEU A 434 -22.00 46.52 -9.43
N PRO A 435 -21.02 47.41 -9.58
CA PRO A 435 -20.40 47.68 -10.87
C PRO A 435 -19.64 46.47 -11.42
N GLU A 436 -18.86 45.80 -10.57
CA GLU A 436 -18.16 44.56 -10.84
C GLU A 436 -18.57 43.49 -9.84
N PHE A 437 -18.48 42.22 -10.18
CA PHE A 437 -18.89 41.11 -9.31
C PHE A 437 -17.67 40.30 -8.87
N THR A 438 -16.80 40.96 -8.10
CA THR A 438 -15.62 40.34 -7.48
C THR A 438 -15.93 39.95 -6.03
N ASP A 439 -15.16 39.02 -5.48
CA ASP A 439 -15.27 38.56 -4.10
C ASP A 439 -15.20 39.75 -3.10
N VAL A 440 -14.25 40.67 -3.34
CA VAL A 440 -14.08 41.88 -2.50
C VAL A 440 -15.32 42.78 -2.56
N GLN A 441 -15.86 43.05 -3.75
CA GLN A 441 -17.05 43.89 -3.88
C GLN A 441 -18.30 43.23 -3.32
N VAL A 442 -18.47 41.92 -3.55
CA VAL A 442 -19.56 41.14 -2.95
C VAL A 442 -19.48 41.16 -1.43
N GLU A 443 -18.28 40.95 -0.85
CA GLU A 443 -18.09 41.03 0.59
C GLU A 443 -18.46 42.40 1.15
N GLN A 444 -17.92 43.48 0.55
CA GLN A 444 -18.19 44.85 0.99
C GLN A 444 -19.70 45.17 0.96
N ALA A 445 -20.37 44.83 -0.14
CA ALA A 445 -21.81 45.09 -0.28
C ALA A 445 -22.66 44.33 0.75
N LEU A 446 -22.37 43.02 0.90
CA LEU A 446 -23.11 42.22 1.87
C LEU A 446 -22.82 42.61 3.32
N ARG A 447 -21.59 42.99 3.67
CA ARG A 447 -21.26 43.51 5.00
C ARG A 447 -21.97 44.83 5.27
N GLY A 448 -21.88 45.77 4.36
CA GLY A 448 -22.56 47.07 4.49
C GLY A 448 -24.07 46.92 4.64
N SER A 449 -24.70 46.09 3.81
CA SER A 449 -26.14 45.89 3.85
C SER A 449 -26.63 45.08 5.07
N LEU A 450 -25.99 43.92 5.33
CA LEU A 450 -26.51 42.94 6.30
C LEU A 450 -25.97 43.15 7.72
N VAL A 451 -24.68 43.45 7.85
CA VAL A 451 -24.06 43.59 9.18
C VAL A 451 -24.26 45.02 9.70
N GLU A 452 -23.96 46.05 8.89
CA GLU A 452 -24.07 47.44 9.28
C GLU A 452 -25.51 47.93 9.13
N GLY A 453 -26.16 47.64 7.99
CA GLY A 453 -27.51 48.11 7.68
C GLY A 453 -28.60 47.46 8.53
N LEU A 454 -28.59 46.13 8.66
CA LEU A 454 -29.56 45.37 9.47
C LEU A 454 -29.07 45.10 10.91
N GLY A 455 -27.85 45.47 11.28
CA GLY A 455 -27.30 45.25 12.63
C GLY A 455 -27.10 43.76 12.98
N LEU A 456 -26.95 42.89 12.01
CA LEU A 456 -26.85 41.43 12.22
C LEU A 456 -25.43 40.99 12.53
N LYS A 457 -25.30 40.00 13.40
CA LYS A 457 -24.01 39.31 13.56
C LYS A 457 -23.66 38.56 12.28
N PRO A 458 -22.37 38.48 11.90
CA PRO A 458 -21.93 37.84 10.63
C PRO A 458 -22.53 36.44 10.35
N LYS A 459 -22.66 35.61 11.37
CA LYS A 459 -23.28 34.28 11.23
C LYS A 459 -24.75 34.34 10.80
N LEU A 460 -25.50 35.30 11.32
CA LEU A 460 -26.93 35.49 10.98
C LEU A 460 -27.09 36.22 9.65
N ALA A 461 -26.16 37.11 9.32
CA ALA A 461 -26.13 37.85 8.07
C ALA A 461 -25.80 36.93 6.86
N PHE A 462 -24.74 36.13 6.96
CA PHE A 462 -24.24 35.36 5.82
C PHE A 462 -24.78 33.94 5.77
N GLY A 463 -25.35 33.38 6.84
CA GLY A 463 -25.92 32.05 6.89
C GLY A 463 -27.02 31.80 5.83
N PRO A 464 -28.08 32.65 5.78
CA PRO A 464 -29.14 32.54 4.79
C PRO A 464 -28.63 32.70 3.35
N VAL A 465 -27.71 33.65 3.11
CA VAL A 465 -27.08 33.86 1.80
C VAL A 465 -26.31 32.59 1.35
N ARG A 466 -25.51 32.03 2.24
CA ARG A 466 -24.77 30.80 1.99
C ARG A 466 -25.72 29.66 1.62
N THR A 467 -26.75 29.46 2.40
CA THR A 467 -27.77 28.42 2.13
C THR A 467 -28.43 28.63 0.78
N ALA A 468 -28.79 29.86 0.42
CA ALA A 468 -29.39 30.18 -0.87
C ALA A 468 -28.45 29.86 -2.05
N ILE A 469 -27.16 30.20 -1.91
CA ILE A 469 -26.15 30.00 -2.95
C ILE A 469 -25.77 28.52 -3.13
N THR A 470 -25.61 27.77 -2.04
CA THR A 470 -24.98 26.45 -2.07
C THR A 470 -25.91 25.30 -1.67
N GLY A 471 -27.10 25.58 -1.15
CA GLY A 471 -28.02 24.60 -0.57
C GLY A 471 -27.61 24.10 0.84
N SER A 472 -26.46 24.51 1.37
CA SER A 472 -25.91 23.99 2.62
C SER A 472 -25.46 25.10 3.58
N LYS A 473 -25.42 24.78 4.89
CA LYS A 473 -24.83 25.65 5.91
C LYS A 473 -23.30 25.63 5.92
N VAL A 474 -22.70 24.62 5.33
CA VAL A 474 -21.24 24.43 5.25
C VAL A 474 -20.81 24.39 3.80
N SER A 475 -20.02 25.37 3.39
CA SER A 475 -19.53 25.48 2.01
C SER A 475 -18.12 26.09 2.00
N PRO A 476 -17.46 26.15 0.85
CA PRO A 476 -16.28 27.00 0.66
C PRO A 476 -16.55 28.46 1.05
N PRO A 477 -15.56 29.35 1.10
CA PRO A 477 -15.74 30.76 1.39
C PRO A 477 -16.83 31.38 0.52
N LEU A 478 -17.76 32.11 1.13
CA LEU A 478 -19.01 32.56 0.50
C LEU A 478 -18.81 33.54 -0.64
N PHE A 479 -18.01 34.58 -0.40
CA PHE A 479 -17.88 35.68 -1.34
C PHE A 479 -17.12 35.25 -2.61
N GLU A 480 -16.07 34.49 -2.44
CA GLU A 480 -15.30 33.85 -3.51
C GLU A 480 -16.17 32.85 -4.29
N SER A 481 -17.01 32.07 -3.59
CA SER A 481 -17.97 31.17 -4.24
C SER A 481 -19.00 31.91 -5.09
N MET A 482 -19.49 33.03 -4.63
CA MET A 482 -20.40 33.90 -5.39
C MET A 482 -19.71 34.53 -6.61
N ALA A 483 -18.46 34.99 -6.45
CA ALA A 483 -17.67 35.53 -7.54
C ALA A 483 -17.43 34.49 -8.65
N LEU A 484 -17.14 33.23 -8.28
CA LEU A 484 -16.98 32.13 -9.24
C LEU A 484 -18.28 31.76 -9.97
N LEU A 485 -19.43 31.77 -9.25
CA LEU A 485 -20.75 31.54 -9.86
C LEU A 485 -21.17 32.67 -10.81
N GLY A 486 -20.67 33.86 -10.56
CA GLY A 486 -21.08 35.06 -11.29
C GLY A 486 -22.40 35.67 -10.76
N ARG A 487 -22.69 36.90 -11.25
CA ARG A 487 -23.81 37.70 -10.81
C ARG A 487 -25.17 37.06 -11.09
N GLU A 488 -25.36 36.58 -12.33
CA GLU A 488 -26.67 36.07 -12.76
C GLU A 488 -27.09 34.84 -11.95
N SER A 489 -26.20 33.84 -11.84
CA SER A 489 -26.46 32.64 -11.03
C SER A 489 -26.67 32.98 -9.55
N SER A 490 -25.83 33.84 -8.98
CA SER A 490 -25.98 34.27 -7.60
C SER A 490 -27.34 34.93 -7.32
N LEU A 491 -27.79 35.87 -8.16
CA LEU A 491 -29.08 36.51 -8.05
C LEU A 491 -30.25 35.53 -8.27
N THR A 492 -30.16 34.64 -9.25
CA THR A 492 -31.18 33.63 -9.50
C THR A 492 -31.40 32.75 -8.28
N ARG A 493 -30.33 32.27 -7.67
CA ARG A 493 -30.38 31.40 -6.48
C ARG A 493 -30.93 32.15 -5.27
N LEU A 494 -30.48 33.39 -5.04
CA LEU A 494 -30.99 34.22 -3.95
C LEU A 494 -32.50 34.46 -4.10
N ARG A 495 -32.99 34.87 -5.28
CA ARG A 495 -34.42 35.11 -5.56
C ARG A 495 -35.24 33.82 -5.41
N ARG A 496 -34.73 32.69 -5.88
CA ARG A 496 -35.40 31.39 -5.72
C ARG A 496 -35.52 31.03 -4.23
N ALA A 497 -34.43 31.10 -3.49
CA ALA A 497 -34.43 30.82 -2.06
C ALA A 497 -35.39 31.78 -1.30
N ARG A 498 -35.40 33.06 -1.69
CA ARG A 498 -36.34 34.05 -1.11
C ARG A 498 -37.80 33.65 -1.34
N ALA A 499 -38.13 33.12 -2.51
CA ALA A 499 -39.51 32.69 -2.83
C ALA A 499 -39.96 31.49 -1.97
N THR A 500 -39.06 30.69 -1.41
CA THR A 500 -39.40 29.57 -0.51
C THR A 500 -39.67 29.98 0.93
N VAL A 501 -39.40 31.25 1.30
CA VAL A 501 -39.54 31.82 2.66
C VAL A 501 -40.67 32.83 2.72
N ALA A 502 -41.74 32.61 1.98
CA ALA A 502 -42.93 33.49 1.96
C ALA A 502 -43.86 33.22 3.14
#